data_010cd31ce94e617c3c4d0886c6efb387
#
_entry.id   010cd31ce94e617c3c4d0886c6efb387
#
_cell.length_a   1.000
_cell.length_b   1.000
_cell.length_c   1.000
_cell.angle_alpha   90.00
_cell.angle_beta   90.00
_cell.angle_gamma   90.00
#
_symmetry.space_group_name_H-M   'P 1'
#
loop_
_entity.id
_entity.type
_entity.pdbx_description
1 polymer ?
#
loop_
_entity_poly.entity_id
_entity_poly.type
_entity_poly.pdbx_seq_one_letter_code
_entity_poly.pdbx_strand_id
1 'polypeptide(L)'
;MGDRRKNKNTLRLVQYNVEWLFIDYYSSSNCPGNGCTWHTLSDAQTHLSYVVNVIKTLQPDIINFCEIEGCDELNMLKEQIDLSYNPYLKKGTDTSTGQNVGMLTKIDPLVSLYRSEERVSYPISGTKCGTTTSSGTSGVSKHYITEFKIASMNVAMIGAHLLAIPTDPSRCVQREAQAQVLQNIVSSYIQKGYEIILIGDMNDYDAAFRVR
;
A
#
# COMPACT_ATOMS: atom_id res chain seq x y z
N MET A 1 -21.60 5.51 8.64
CA MET A 1 -20.22 5.01 8.91
C MET A 1 -20.32 3.94 9.97
N GLY A 2 -19.83 2.75 9.70
CA GLY A 2 -20.02 1.59 10.55
C GLY A 2 -18.72 0.92 10.95
N ASP A 3 -18.75 0.34 12.17
CA ASP A 3 -17.75 -0.62 12.64
C ASP A 3 -18.43 -1.99 12.70
N ARG A 4 -18.09 -2.85 11.72
CA ARG A 4 -18.66 -4.19 11.50
C ARG A 4 -17.84 -5.30 12.11
N ARG A 5 -16.78 -4.95 12.88
CA ARG A 5 -15.95 -5.93 13.60
C ARG A 5 -16.78 -6.71 14.61
N LYS A 6 -16.51 -8.00 14.73
CA LYS A 6 -17.13 -8.85 15.76
C LYS A 6 -16.61 -8.51 17.17
N ASN A 7 -15.31 -8.25 17.29
CA ASN A 7 -14.68 -7.82 18.55
C ASN A 7 -14.13 -6.40 18.36
N LYS A 8 -14.72 -5.43 19.05
CA LYS A 8 -14.32 -4.02 18.96
C LYS A 8 -13.18 -3.64 19.90
N ASN A 9 -12.78 -4.54 20.79
CA ASN A 9 -11.68 -4.34 21.74
C ASN A 9 -10.30 -4.65 21.14
N THR A 10 -10.28 -5.28 19.98
CA THR A 10 -9.04 -5.65 19.27
C THR A 10 -9.08 -5.09 17.85
N LEU A 11 -7.92 -4.80 17.29
CA LEU A 11 -7.74 -4.46 15.89
C LEU A 11 -6.69 -5.41 15.30
N ARG A 12 -7.09 -6.18 14.29
CA ARG A 12 -6.17 -7.00 13.50
C ARG A 12 -5.91 -6.29 12.18
N LEU A 13 -4.69 -5.79 12.03
CA LEU A 13 -4.21 -5.10 10.85
C LEU A 13 -3.27 -6.03 10.09
N VAL A 14 -3.44 -6.10 8.76
CA VAL A 14 -2.58 -6.89 7.87
C VAL A 14 -2.06 -6.01 6.74
N GLN A 15 -0.77 -6.12 6.47
CA GLN A 15 -0.12 -5.66 5.24
C GLN A 15 0.10 -6.86 4.34
N TYR A 16 -0.33 -6.74 3.07
CA TYR A 16 -0.13 -7.80 2.11
C TYR A 16 0.24 -7.21 0.74
N ASN A 17 1.46 -7.42 0.30
CA ASN A 17 1.80 -7.28 -1.11
C ASN A 17 1.32 -8.54 -1.82
N VAL A 18 0.38 -8.37 -2.74
CA VAL A 18 -0.34 -9.48 -3.39
C VAL A 18 0.24 -9.85 -4.75
N GLU A 19 1.44 -9.36 -5.06
CA GLU A 19 2.18 -9.72 -6.27
C GLU A 19 1.31 -9.68 -7.53
N TRP A 20 1.05 -8.46 -8.03
CA TRP A 20 0.29 -8.23 -9.27
C TRP A 20 -1.10 -8.89 -9.26
N LEU A 21 -1.97 -8.56 -8.32
CA LEU A 21 -3.36 -8.99 -8.37
C LEU A 21 -4.11 -8.23 -9.47
N PHE A 22 -4.01 -8.76 -10.69
CA PHE A 22 -4.55 -8.25 -11.92
C PHE A 22 -5.42 -9.32 -12.55
N ILE A 23 -6.73 -9.15 -12.51
CA ILE A 23 -7.68 -10.14 -13.02
C ILE A 23 -8.12 -9.81 -14.44
N ASP A 24 -8.32 -8.53 -14.74
CA ASP A 24 -8.70 -8.08 -16.08
C ASP A 24 -7.52 -8.06 -17.05
N TYR A 25 -6.29 -7.92 -16.54
CA TYR A 25 -5.05 -7.87 -17.31
C TYR A 25 -4.15 -9.08 -17.02
N TYR A 26 -4.69 -10.26 -17.25
CA TYR A 26 -4.01 -11.53 -16.99
C TYR A 26 -3.11 -12.02 -18.13
N SER A 27 -3.19 -11.43 -19.31
CA SER A 27 -2.32 -11.79 -20.45
C SER A 27 -1.09 -10.91 -20.52
N SER A 28 -0.01 -11.43 -21.11
CA SER A 28 1.24 -10.69 -21.29
C SER A 28 1.09 -9.39 -22.10
N SER A 29 0.05 -9.28 -22.94
CA SER A 29 -0.26 -8.06 -23.68
C SER A 29 -0.98 -7.01 -22.82
N ASN A 30 -1.66 -7.42 -21.77
CA ASN A 30 -2.47 -6.59 -20.91
C ASN A 30 -1.81 -6.32 -19.55
N CYS A 31 -0.94 -7.24 -19.11
CA CYS A 31 -0.20 -7.10 -17.88
C CYS A 31 1.00 -6.18 -18.13
N PRO A 32 1.01 -4.96 -17.59
CA PRO A 32 2.08 -4.03 -17.88
C PRO A 32 3.37 -4.43 -17.17
N GLY A 33 4.44 -4.49 -17.92
CA GLY A 33 5.79 -4.68 -17.40
C GLY A 33 6.21 -6.14 -17.20
N ASN A 34 7.53 -6.32 -17.08
CA ASN A 34 8.19 -7.62 -17.01
C ASN A 34 7.97 -8.38 -15.69
N GLY A 35 7.33 -7.77 -14.71
CA GLY A 35 7.08 -8.38 -13.40
C GLY A 35 5.75 -9.13 -13.31
N CYS A 36 4.85 -8.96 -14.27
CA CYS A 36 3.59 -9.65 -14.26
C CYS A 36 3.76 -11.11 -14.69
N THR A 37 3.36 -12.02 -13.81
CA THR A 37 3.57 -13.46 -13.97
C THR A 37 2.34 -14.22 -14.47
N TRP A 38 1.19 -13.54 -14.55
CA TRP A 38 -0.08 -14.16 -14.95
C TRP A 38 -0.26 -14.11 -16.46
N HIS A 39 -0.26 -15.28 -17.08
CA HIS A 39 -0.36 -15.39 -18.54
C HIS A 39 -1.73 -15.87 -19.01
N THR A 40 -2.55 -16.37 -18.12
CA THR A 40 -3.91 -16.85 -18.42
C THR A 40 -4.89 -16.40 -17.33
N LEU A 41 -6.18 -16.33 -17.69
CA LEU A 41 -7.26 -16.09 -16.72
C LEU A 41 -7.26 -17.14 -15.60
N SER A 42 -6.96 -18.39 -15.91
CA SER A 42 -6.87 -19.48 -14.93
C SER A 42 -5.77 -19.24 -13.91
N ASP A 43 -4.61 -18.74 -14.34
CA ASP A 43 -3.51 -18.41 -13.42
C ASP A 43 -3.89 -17.25 -12.51
N ALA A 44 -4.48 -16.18 -13.07
CA ALA A 44 -4.95 -15.04 -12.31
C ALA A 44 -6.03 -15.43 -11.26
N GLN A 45 -6.98 -16.28 -11.63
CA GLN A 45 -8.01 -16.81 -10.73
C GLN A 45 -7.43 -17.72 -9.65
N THR A 46 -6.43 -18.52 -10.00
CA THR A 46 -5.72 -19.35 -9.03
C THR A 46 -4.98 -18.49 -8.02
N HIS A 47 -4.28 -17.46 -8.48
CA HIS A 47 -3.63 -16.49 -7.60
C HIS A 47 -4.63 -15.79 -6.66
N LEU A 48 -5.75 -15.29 -7.21
CA LEU A 48 -6.83 -14.72 -6.41
C LEU A 48 -7.28 -15.68 -5.30
N SER A 49 -7.42 -16.97 -5.61
CA SER A 49 -7.84 -17.98 -4.62
C SER A 49 -6.82 -18.16 -3.49
N TYR A 50 -5.52 -18.07 -3.77
CA TYR A 50 -4.47 -18.11 -2.75
C TYR A 50 -4.53 -16.88 -1.84
N VAL A 51 -4.68 -15.69 -2.40
CA VAL A 51 -4.86 -14.45 -1.64
C VAL A 51 -6.08 -14.54 -0.72
N VAL A 52 -7.22 -15.03 -1.23
CA VAL A 52 -8.45 -15.26 -0.45
C VAL A 52 -8.20 -16.21 0.72
N ASN A 53 -7.49 -17.32 0.51
CA ASN A 53 -7.19 -18.31 1.56
C ASN A 53 -6.31 -17.72 2.66
N VAL A 54 -5.30 -16.93 2.31
CA VAL A 54 -4.47 -16.22 3.29
C VAL A 54 -5.33 -15.28 4.14
N ILE A 55 -6.19 -14.48 3.51
CA ILE A 55 -7.03 -13.53 4.24
C ILE A 55 -8.04 -14.25 5.14
N LYS A 56 -8.66 -15.34 4.68
CA LYS A 56 -9.56 -16.17 5.49
C LYS A 56 -8.85 -16.77 6.72
N THR A 57 -7.57 -17.13 6.58
CA THR A 57 -6.76 -17.65 7.69
C THR A 57 -6.43 -16.55 8.70
N LEU A 58 -6.03 -15.37 8.23
CA LEU A 58 -5.61 -14.26 9.07
C LEU A 58 -6.79 -13.52 9.71
N GLN A 59 -7.96 -13.51 9.07
CA GLN A 59 -9.18 -12.83 9.52
C GLN A 59 -8.96 -11.39 10.00
N PRO A 60 -8.32 -10.51 9.20
CA PRO A 60 -8.04 -9.15 9.62
C PRO A 60 -9.31 -8.30 9.75
N ASP A 61 -9.18 -7.18 10.45
CA ASP A 61 -10.21 -6.13 10.49
C ASP A 61 -9.96 -5.08 9.40
N ILE A 62 -8.69 -4.80 9.14
CA ILE A 62 -8.22 -3.92 8.07
C ILE A 62 -7.07 -4.62 7.34
N ILE A 63 -7.12 -4.62 6.02
CA ILE A 63 -6.04 -5.10 5.15
C ILE A 63 -5.60 -3.97 4.26
N ASN A 64 -4.31 -3.65 4.29
CA ASN A 64 -3.66 -2.82 3.28
C ASN A 64 -3.03 -3.72 2.23
N PHE A 65 -3.33 -3.45 0.96
CA PHE A 65 -2.79 -4.18 -0.17
C PHE A 65 -1.82 -3.31 -0.95
N CYS A 66 -0.71 -3.90 -1.39
CA CYS A 66 0.13 -3.39 -2.46
C CYS A 66 0.01 -4.28 -3.69
N GLU A 67 0.23 -3.71 -4.87
CA GLU A 67 0.20 -4.39 -6.17
C GLU A 67 -1.18 -4.90 -6.60
N ILE A 68 -2.21 -4.17 -6.22
CA ILE A 68 -3.57 -4.41 -6.70
C ILE A 68 -3.87 -3.49 -7.89
N GLU A 69 -4.62 -4.01 -8.88
CA GLU A 69 -4.95 -3.25 -10.07
C GLU A 69 -5.99 -2.17 -9.78
N GLY A 70 -7.12 -2.55 -9.18
CA GLY A 70 -8.23 -1.63 -9.02
C GLY A 70 -9.28 -2.02 -7.99
N CYS A 71 -10.44 -1.38 -8.11
CA CYS A 71 -11.58 -1.63 -7.24
C CYS A 71 -12.24 -2.98 -7.51
N ASP A 72 -12.15 -3.49 -8.75
CA ASP A 72 -12.80 -4.73 -9.14
C ASP A 72 -12.17 -5.92 -8.44
N GLU A 73 -10.83 -5.95 -8.34
CA GLU A 73 -10.10 -6.95 -7.57
C GLU A 73 -10.45 -6.91 -6.08
N LEU A 74 -10.59 -5.71 -5.51
CA LEU A 74 -11.02 -5.55 -4.12
C LEU A 74 -12.45 -6.07 -3.90
N ASN A 75 -13.35 -5.86 -4.85
CA ASN A 75 -14.71 -6.39 -4.81
C ASN A 75 -14.71 -7.92 -4.94
N MET A 76 -13.94 -8.48 -5.87
CA MET A 76 -13.79 -9.93 -6.01
C MET A 76 -13.26 -10.59 -4.74
N LEU A 77 -12.29 -9.97 -4.07
CA LEU A 77 -11.81 -10.43 -2.76
C LEU A 77 -12.91 -10.38 -1.71
N LYS A 78 -13.60 -9.24 -1.58
CA LYS A 78 -14.69 -9.06 -0.62
C LYS A 78 -15.75 -10.14 -0.76
N GLU A 79 -16.21 -10.41 -1.99
CA GLU A 79 -17.26 -11.39 -2.29
C GLU A 79 -16.87 -12.81 -1.87
N GLN A 80 -15.57 -13.15 -2.01
CA GLN A 80 -15.07 -14.48 -1.65
C GLN A 80 -14.66 -14.63 -0.18
N ILE A 81 -14.40 -13.52 0.52
CA ILE A 81 -13.93 -13.54 1.91
C ILE A 81 -15.08 -13.35 2.90
N ASP A 82 -15.66 -12.15 2.93
CA ASP A 82 -16.70 -11.74 3.87
C ASP A 82 -17.31 -10.41 3.44
N LEU A 83 -18.60 -10.36 3.28
CA LEU A 83 -19.35 -9.15 2.85
C LEU A 83 -19.30 -8.01 3.88
N SER A 84 -18.82 -8.27 5.11
CA SER A 84 -18.63 -7.21 6.11
C SER A 84 -17.46 -6.26 5.79
N TYR A 85 -16.57 -6.59 4.84
CA TYR A 85 -15.58 -5.66 4.34
C TYR A 85 -16.16 -4.65 3.36
N ASN A 86 -15.62 -3.45 3.37
CA ASN A 86 -15.79 -2.47 2.31
C ASN A 86 -14.45 -2.19 1.63
N PRO A 87 -14.45 -2.13 0.28
CA PRO A 87 -13.27 -1.81 -0.50
C PRO A 87 -13.05 -0.31 -0.59
N TYR A 88 -11.80 0.10 -0.53
CA TYR A 88 -11.38 1.48 -0.73
C TYR A 88 -10.08 1.52 -1.52
N LEU A 89 -10.02 2.35 -2.53
CA LEU A 89 -8.84 2.57 -3.35
C LEU A 89 -8.74 4.03 -3.77
N LYS A 90 -7.54 4.56 -3.75
CA LYS A 90 -7.20 5.81 -4.41
C LYS A 90 -6.18 5.53 -5.49
N LYS A 91 -6.56 5.69 -6.75
CA LYS A 91 -5.67 5.44 -7.88
C LYS A 91 -4.38 6.24 -7.75
N GLY A 92 -3.26 5.55 -7.91
CA GLY A 92 -1.93 6.14 -7.93
C GLY A 92 -1.62 6.89 -9.23
N THR A 93 -0.43 7.46 -9.29
CA THR A 93 0.10 8.14 -10.49
C THR A 93 1.17 7.31 -11.21
N ASP A 94 1.41 6.08 -10.77
CA ASP A 94 2.30 5.16 -11.47
C ASP A 94 1.58 4.60 -12.70
N THR A 95 1.94 5.13 -13.87
CA THR A 95 1.43 4.66 -15.16
C THR A 95 2.29 3.56 -15.78
N SER A 96 3.45 3.27 -15.15
CA SER A 96 4.40 2.29 -15.67
C SER A 96 3.96 0.86 -15.39
N THR A 97 3.41 0.61 -14.20
CA THR A 97 2.97 -0.72 -13.77
C THR A 97 1.46 -0.85 -13.65
N GLY A 98 0.74 0.25 -13.50
CA GLY A 98 -0.70 0.23 -13.22
C GLY A 98 -1.06 -0.22 -11.81
N GLN A 99 -0.06 -0.62 -11.00
CA GLN A 99 -0.27 -1.08 -9.63
C GLN A 99 -0.74 0.03 -8.70
N ASN A 100 -1.61 -0.30 -7.77
CA ASN A 100 -2.12 0.61 -6.77
C ASN A 100 -1.94 0.05 -5.35
N VAL A 101 -2.20 0.92 -4.37
CA VAL A 101 -2.39 0.57 -2.96
C VAL A 101 -3.87 0.71 -2.64
N GLY A 102 -4.45 -0.35 -2.09
CA GLY A 102 -5.87 -0.40 -1.76
C GLY A 102 -6.11 -0.99 -0.39
N MET A 103 -7.37 -0.97 0.05
CA MET A 103 -7.75 -1.42 1.38
C MET A 103 -9.09 -2.16 1.36
N LEU A 104 -9.17 -3.25 2.11
CA LEU A 104 -10.44 -3.82 2.58
C LEU A 104 -10.55 -3.59 4.08
N THR A 105 -11.69 -3.09 4.55
CA THR A 105 -11.87 -2.79 5.97
C THR A 105 -13.28 -3.08 6.46
N LYS A 106 -13.38 -3.54 7.72
CA LYS A 106 -14.64 -3.67 8.48
C LYS A 106 -15.01 -2.40 9.22
N ILE A 107 -14.15 -1.38 9.20
CA ILE A 107 -14.37 -0.07 9.82
C ILE A 107 -14.42 0.96 8.69
N ASP A 108 -15.50 1.71 8.59
CA ASP A 108 -15.58 2.74 7.55
C ASP A 108 -14.66 3.93 7.89
N PRO A 109 -13.86 4.39 6.91
CA PRO A 109 -13.07 5.61 7.09
C PRO A 109 -13.95 6.83 7.33
N LEU A 110 -13.45 7.80 8.09
CA LEU A 110 -14.11 9.08 8.34
C LEU A 110 -14.06 10.01 7.11
N VAL A 111 -12.98 9.90 6.34
CA VAL A 111 -12.75 10.70 5.13
C VAL A 111 -12.41 9.78 3.96
N SER A 112 -12.81 10.18 2.77
CA SER A 112 -12.43 9.47 1.53
C SER A 112 -10.92 9.40 1.40
N LEU A 113 -10.41 8.31 0.83
CA LEU A 113 -8.98 8.17 0.58
C LEU A 113 -8.49 9.30 -0.34
N TYR A 114 -7.40 9.94 0.06
CA TYR A 114 -6.75 10.96 -0.75
C TYR A 114 -5.23 10.74 -0.80
N ARG A 115 -4.54 11.50 -1.63
CA ARG A 115 -3.10 11.43 -1.83
C ARG A 115 -2.47 12.79 -1.60
N SER A 116 -1.20 12.81 -1.16
CA SER A 116 -0.34 13.98 -1.18
C SER A 116 0.27 14.15 -2.57
N GLU A 117 0.31 15.38 -3.05
CA GLU A 117 1.05 15.76 -4.26
C GLU A 117 2.45 16.31 -3.94
N GLU A 118 2.85 16.22 -2.68
CA GLU A 118 4.15 16.69 -2.21
C GLU A 118 5.29 15.92 -2.88
N ARG A 119 6.36 16.68 -3.19
CA ARG A 119 7.60 16.15 -3.76
C ARG A 119 8.79 16.73 -3.02
N VAL A 120 9.78 15.91 -2.77
CA VAL A 120 11.03 16.26 -2.10
C VAL A 120 12.19 16.11 -3.07
N SER A 121 13.14 17.02 -3.01
CA SER A 121 14.38 16.93 -3.78
C SER A 121 15.26 15.80 -3.30
N TYR A 122 15.91 15.10 -4.22
CA TYR A 122 16.89 14.07 -3.90
C TYR A 122 18.24 14.36 -4.61
N PRO A 123 19.37 13.94 -4.04
CA PRO A 123 19.51 13.30 -2.72
C PRO A 123 19.12 14.26 -1.58
N ILE A 124 18.56 13.71 -0.50
CA ILE A 124 18.27 14.49 0.71
C ILE A 124 19.58 14.79 1.47
N SER A 125 19.53 15.81 2.35
CA SER A 125 20.66 16.09 3.24
C SER A 125 20.89 14.91 4.19
N GLY A 126 22.12 14.41 4.26
CA GLY A 126 22.49 13.27 5.10
C GLY A 126 22.06 11.90 4.53
N THR A 127 21.83 11.82 3.22
CA THR A 127 21.50 10.55 2.53
C THR A 127 22.39 9.39 3.01
N LYS A 128 21.77 8.21 3.15
CA LYS A 128 22.44 6.94 3.50
C LYS A 128 22.65 6.04 2.28
N CYS A 129 22.13 6.46 1.13
CA CYS A 129 22.34 5.75 -0.12
C CYS A 129 23.78 5.87 -0.59
N GLY A 130 24.24 4.88 -1.33
CA GLY A 130 25.58 4.90 -1.92
C GLY A 130 25.78 6.08 -2.89
N THR A 131 27.00 6.25 -3.35
CA THR A 131 27.36 7.32 -4.29
C THR A 131 26.54 7.19 -5.57
N THR A 132 25.82 8.25 -5.94
CA THR A 132 25.04 8.36 -7.17
C THR A 132 25.08 9.79 -7.69
N THR A 133 24.99 9.96 -9.00
CA THR A 133 24.82 11.26 -9.66
C THR A 133 23.35 11.60 -9.89
N SER A 134 22.44 10.70 -9.50
CA SER A 134 21.01 10.90 -9.67
C SER A 134 20.49 12.02 -8.78
N SER A 135 19.79 12.99 -9.37
CA SER A 135 19.18 14.12 -8.67
C SER A 135 17.86 14.51 -9.32
N GLY A 136 16.99 15.14 -8.55
CA GLY A 136 15.68 15.58 -9.02
C GLY A 136 14.69 15.75 -7.88
N THR A 137 13.40 15.52 -8.14
CA THR A 137 12.36 15.48 -7.10
C THR A 137 11.58 14.18 -7.17
N SER A 138 11.22 13.62 -6.03
CA SER A 138 10.40 12.42 -5.92
C SER A 138 9.20 12.65 -4.99
N GLY A 139 8.05 12.09 -5.37
CA GLY A 139 6.86 11.99 -4.54
C GLY A 139 6.41 10.53 -4.50
N VAL A 140 5.46 10.19 -3.64
CA VAL A 140 4.95 8.80 -3.51
C VAL A 140 3.83 8.59 -4.52
N SER A 141 4.10 7.85 -5.58
CA SER A 141 3.12 7.60 -6.65
C SER A 141 1.99 6.65 -6.23
N LYS A 142 2.28 5.70 -5.36
CA LYS A 142 1.35 4.68 -4.88
C LYS A 142 1.18 4.82 -3.37
N HIS A 143 0.17 5.59 -2.94
CA HIS A 143 -0.21 5.74 -1.54
C HIS A 143 -1.64 6.28 -1.40
N TYR A 144 -2.19 6.08 -0.22
CA TYR A 144 -3.40 6.78 0.23
C TYR A 144 -3.23 7.26 1.66
N ILE A 145 -4.03 8.25 2.02
CA ILE A 145 -4.19 8.77 3.37
C ILE A 145 -5.68 8.75 3.69
N THR A 146 -6.03 8.30 4.89
CA THR A 146 -7.41 8.38 5.40
C THR A 146 -7.42 8.43 6.92
N GLU A 147 -8.61 8.61 7.49
CA GLU A 147 -8.80 8.77 8.93
C GLU A 147 -9.84 7.78 9.44
N PHE A 148 -9.61 7.26 10.63
CA PHE A 148 -10.54 6.40 11.33
C PHE A 148 -10.84 6.91 12.74
N LYS A 149 -12.03 6.56 13.25
CA LYS A 149 -12.31 6.56 14.66
C LYS A 149 -12.30 5.12 15.17
N ILE A 150 -11.29 4.76 15.92
CA ILE A 150 -11.14 3.41 16.49
C ILE A 150 -11.20 3.52 17.99
N ALA A 151 -12.29 3.03 18.60
CA ALA A 151 -12.64 3.31 19.99
C ALA A 151 -12.67 4.83 20.26
N SER A 152 -11.86 5.33 21.17
CA SER A 152 -11.76 6.79 21.46
C SER A 152 -10.68 7.49 20.64
N MET A 153 -9.84 6.77 19.91
CA MET A 153 -8.67 7.32 19.20
C MET A 153 -9.06 7.84 17.82
N ASN A 154 -8.49 8.98 17.43
CA ASN A 154 -8.42 9.43 16.04
C ASN A 154 -7.16 8.82 15.44
N VAL A 155 -7.30 8.07 14.37
CA VAL A 155 -6.20 7.35 13.73
C VAL A 155 -6.06 7.82 12.29
N ALA A 156 -4.88 8.30 11.92
CA ALA A 156 -4.52 8.53 10.52
C ALA A 156 -3.83 7.28 9.98
N MET A 157 -4.39 6.71 8.91
CA MET A 157 -3.82 5.56 8.24
C MET A 157 -3.26 5.97 6.89
N ILE A 158 -2.00 5.61 6.66
CA ILE A 158 -1.26 5.88 5.43
C ILE A 158 -0.81 4.53 4.87
N GLY A 159 -1.38 4.13 3.74
CA GLY A 159 -0.93 2.96 2.99
C GLY A 159 0.00 3.41 1.86
N ALA A 160 1.18 2.79 1.72
CA ALA A 160 2.17 3.20 0.76
C ALA A 160 2.89 2.03 0.09
N HIS A 161 3.33 2.24 -1.15
CA HIS A 161 4.22 1.34 -1.87
C HIS A 161 5.29 2.17 -2.56
N LEU A 162 6.52 2.10 -2.05
CA LEU A 162 7.63 2.92 -2.52
C LEU A 162 8.29 2.33 -3.76
N LEU A 163 9.22 3.09 -4.32
CA LEU A 163 9.94 2.72 -5.55
C LEU A 163 10.74 1.43 -5.37
N ALA A 164 10.50 0.45 -6.23
CA ALA A 164 11.14 -0.87 -6.20
C ALA A 164 12.65 -0.84 -6.51
N ILE A 165 13.29 -2.00 -6.43
CA ILE A 165 14.72 -2.28 -6.64
C ILE A 165 15.58 -1.62 -5.55
N PRO A 166 15.59 -2.22 -4.33
CA PRO A 166 16.30 -1.67 -3.18
C PRO A 166 17.83 -1.62 -3.35
N THR A 167 18.37 -2.42 -4.27
CA THR A 167 19.82 -2.49 -4.52
C THR A 167 20.36 -1.42 -5.48
N ASP A 168 19.49 -0.64 -6.12
CA ASP A 168 19.89 0.44 -7.03
C ASP A 168 20.09 1.75 -6.25
N PRO A 169 21.33 2.30 -6.19
CA PRO A 169 21.61 3.55 -5.47
C PRO A 169 20.80 4.75 -5.99
N SER A 170 20.50 4.79 -7.28
CA SER A 170 19.69 5.87 -7.88
C SER A 170 18.25 5.84 -7.41
N ARG A 171 17.71 4.64 -7.18
CA ARG A 171 16.38 4.42 -6.61
C ARG A 171 16.35 4.58 -5.10
N CYS A 172 17.46 4.27 -4.43
CA CYS A 172 17.62 4.50 -3.00
C CYS A 172 17.41 5.99 -2.66
N VAL A 173 18.11 6.92 -3.31
CA VAL A 173 17.95 8.36 -3.04
C VAL A 173 16.53 8.86 -3.35
N GLN A 174 15.86 8.26 -4.33
CA GLN A 174 14.46 8.58 -4.62
C GLN A 174 13.52 8.06 -3.53
N ARG A 175 13.77 6.85 -2.98
CA ARG A 175 12.99 6.31 -1.85
C ARG A 175 13.20 7.12 -0.58
N GLU A 176 14.42 7.60 -0.30
CA GLU A 176 14.64 8.52 0.83
C GLU A 176 13.78 9.80 0.70
N ALA A 177 13.69 10.37 -0.51
CA ALA A 177 12.81 11.51 -0.74
C ALA A 177 11.33 11.15 -0.58
N GLN A 178 10.90 9.95 -1.02
CA GLN A 178 9.56 9.45 -0.79
C GLN A 178 9.27 9.25 0.71
N ALA A 179 10.24 8.70 1.45
CA ALA A 179 10.14 8.54 2.91
C ALA A 179 10.03 9.90 3.61
N GLN A 180 10.75 10.93 3.13
CA GLN A 180 10.63 12.29 3.66
C GLN A 180 9.22 12.87 3.44
N VAL A 181 8.59 12.61 2.27
CA VAL A 181 7.17 12.98 2.04
C VAL A 181 6.27 12.31 3.07
N LEU A 182 6.45 11.00 3.29
CA LEU A 182 5.65 10.27 4.30
C LEU A 182 5.89 10.81 5.70
N GLN A 183 7.13 11.14 6.05
CA GLN A 183 7.48 11.76 7.34
C GLN A 183 6.77 13.11 7.53
N ASN A 184 6.69 13.94 6.50
CA ASN A 184 6.00 15.23 6.57
C ASN A 184 4.50 15.04 6.81
N ILE A 185 3.87 14.07 6.12
CA ILE A 185 2.47 13.70 6.33
C ILE A 185 2.25 13.23 7.78
N VAL A 186 3.07 12.28 8.27
CA VAL A 186 3.01 11.74 9.63
C VAL A 186 3.14 12.87 10.66
N SER A 187 4.13 13.74 10.49
CA SER A 187 4.38 14.87 11.40
C SER A 187 3.16 15.81 11.48
N SER A 188 2.51 16.07 10.33
CA SER A 188 1.32 16.92 10.30
C SER A 188 0.14 16.32 11.07
N TYR A 189 -0.02 15.01 11.05
CA TYR A 189 -1.07 14.32 11.80
C TYR A 189 -0.76 14.19 13.29
N ILE A 190 0.50 13.95 13.66
CA ILE A 190 0.93 13.98 15.06
C ILE A 190 0.64 15.33 15.69
N GLN A 191 0.92 16.44 14.99
CA GLN A 191 0.62 17.79 15.47
C GLN A 191 -0.88 18.04 15.68
N LYS A 192 -1.75 17.31 14.97
CA LYS A 192 -3.21 17.35 15.14
C LYS A 192 -3.71 16.39 16.21
N GLY A 193 -2.84 15.63 16.88
CA GLY A 193 -3.21 14.69 17.94
C GLY A 193 -3.78 13.35 17.44
N TYR A 194 -3.41 12.92 16.25
CA TYR A 194 -3.77 11.61 15.71
C TYR A 194 -2.75 10.55 16.10
N GLU A 195 -3.23 9.35 16.37
CA GLU A 195 -2.43 8.13 16.32
C GLU A 195 -2.13 7.77 14.86
N ILE A 196 -0.96 7.21 14.59
CA ILE A 196 -0.49 6.97 13.21
C ILE A 196 -0.35 5.48 12.92
N ILE A 197 -0.92 5.07 11.79
CA ILE A 197 -0.63 3.79 11.15
C ILE A 197 -0.01 4.10 9.78
N LEU A 198 1.30 3.94 9.66
CA LEU A 198 2.00 3.94 8.37
C LEU A 198 2.34 2.49 8.03
N ILE A 199 1.80 2.00 6.94
CA ILE A 199 1.86 0.59 6.55
C ILE A 199 2.04 0.45 5.04
N GLY A 200 2.78 -0.54 4.60
CA GLY A 200 2.97 -0.76 3.18
C GLY A 200 4.23 -1.53 2.83
N ASP A 201 4.56 -1.56 1.55
CA ASP A 201 5.82 -2.08 1.03
C ASP A 201 6.79 -0.91 0.80
N MET A 202 7.76 -0.79 1.67
CA MET A 202 8.75 0.30 1.62
C MET A 202 9.87 0.02 0.62
N ASN A 203 9.92 -1.18 0.05
CA ASN A 203 10.90 -1.60 -0.96
C ASN A 203 12.34 -1.29 -0.56
N ASP A 204 12.65 -1.47 0.71
CA ASP A 204 14.00 -1.28 1.22
C ASP A 204 14.35 -2.32 2.28
N TYR A 205 15.64 -2.49 2.54
CA TYR A 205 16.14 -3.39 3.58
C TYR A 205 16.55 -2.56 4.79
N ASP A 206 16.13 -2.98 5.96
CA ASP A 206 16.71 -2.46 7.19
C ASP A 206 18.12 -3.02 7.36
N ALA A 207 19.12 -2.16 7.21
CA ALA A 207 20.52 -2.54 7.40
C ALA A 207 20.83 -3.01 8.83
N ALA A 208 20.00 -2.66 9.83
CA ALA A 208 20.15 -3.08 11.21
C ALA A 208 19.67 -4.54 11.43
N PHE A 209 18.77 -5.05 10.58
CA PHE A 209 18.23 -6.41 10.63
C PHE A 209 18.78 -7.29 9.53
N ARG A 210 20.07 -7.29 9.32
CA ARG A 210 20.68 -8.36 8.52
C ARG A 210 20.43 -9.67 9.26
N VAL A 211 19.44 -10.44 8.80
CA VAL A 211 19.29 -11.84 9.19
C VAL A 211 20.58 -12.54 8.77
N ARG A 212 21.36 -12.95 9.77
CA ARG A 212 22.56 -13.79 9.58
C ARG A 212 22.14 -15.23 9.31
#